data_4d0a0181767d0c20dd5a9b2ad955ca7b
#
_entry.id   4d0a0181767d0c20dd5a9b2ad955ca7b
#
_cell.length_a   1.000
_cell.length_b   1.000
_cell.length_c   1.000
_cell.angle_alpha   90.00
_cell.angle_beta   90.00
_cell.angle_gamma   90.00
#
_symmetry.space_group_name_H-M   'P 1'
#
loop_
_entity.id
_entity.type
_entity.pdbx_description
1 polymer ?
#
loop_
_entity_poly.entity_id
_entity_poly.type
_entity_poly.pdbx_seq_one_letter_code
_entity_poly.pdbx_strand_id
1 'polypeptide(L)'
;MKRFLVTGAAGYIGRHVVEQLLNKGAEVYVTDLNLDCFGDEVKKIEKNIFVEDQNIFQQVGEPDVCIHLAWKDGFAHNSHAHMENLSNHYNFIRNMLEGGLKQVVVMGTMHEVGYWEGEVNEWTPTNPMSYYGIAKNALRQATRELCKQYGAVYQWIRAYYILGDDLKNHSIFTKIIEAEEAGQKYFPFTSGKNKYDFMDVNDLAEEIALTALQTEVDGIINCCSGEPVSLADKVEHFIESNNFKIRLEYGAFPDREYDSPGIWGDVSKIKKIISAYSS
;
A
#
# COMPACT_ATOMS: atom_id res chain seq x y z
N MET A 1 -17.39 8.34 18.74
CA MET A 1 -16.67 7.32 17.94
C MET A 1 -15.81 8.09 16.94
N LYS A 2 -14.56 7.66 16.67
CA LYS A 2 -13.74 8.31 15.62
C LYS A 2 -14.30 7.99 14.24
N ARG A 3 -14.33 8.99 13.35
CA ARG A 3 -14.75 8.87 11.95
C ARG A 3 -13.53 8.69 11.07
N PHE A 4 -13.54 7.64 10.27
CA PHE A 4 -12.44 7.30 9.35
C PHE A 4 -12.88 7.49 7.91
N LEU A 5 -12.19 8.30 7.16
CA LEU A 5 -12.35 8.36 5.69
C LEU A 5 -11.32 7.45 5.03
N VAL A 6 -11.78 6.55 4.18
CA VAL A 6 -10.90 5.74 3.32
C VAL A 6 -11.10 6.18 1.87
N THR A 7 -10.05 6.68 1.23
CA THR A 7 -10.06 6.99 -0.20
C THR A 7 -9.44 5.84 -0.98
N GLY A 8 -9.92 5.56 -2.20
CA GLY A 8 -9.53 4.35 -2.91
C GLY A 8 -10.07 3.09 -2.22
N ALA A 9 -11.22 3.24 -1.56
CA ALA A 9 -11.81 2.22 -0.70
C ALA A 9 -12.19 0.94 -1.45
N ALA A 10 -12.66 1.04 -2.68
CA ALA A 10 -13.03 -0.10 -3.53
C ALA A 10 -11.84 -0.76 -4.23
N GLY A 11 -10.64 -0.19 -4.05
CA GLY A 11 -9.38 -0.74 -4.59
C GLY A 11 -8.94 -2.03 -3.89
N TYR A 12 -7.86 -2.64 -4.42
CA TYR A 12 -7.32 -3.91 -3.94
C TYR A 12 -7.02 -3.91 -2.42
N ILE A 13 -6.32 -2.91 -1.91
CA ILE A 13 -6.02 -2.79 -0.47
C ILE A 13 -7.20 -2.17 0.29
N GLY A 14 -7.88 -1.19 -0.33
CA GLY A 14 -8.90 -0.37 0.34
C GLY A 14 -10.05 -1.16 0.92
N ARG A 15 -10.59 -2.15 0.19
CA ARG A 15 -11.70 -3.00 0.66
C ARG A 15 -11.33 -3.80 1.93
N HIS A 16 -10.10 -4.32 2.00
CA HIS A 16 -9.62 -5.04 3.18
C HIS A 16 -9.40 -4.09 4.37
N VAL A 17 -8.89 -2.87 4.14
CA VAL A 17 -8.75 -1.86 5.19
C VAL A 17 -10.11 -1.44 5.75
N VAL A 18 -11.13 -1.25 4.88
CA VAL A 18 -12.50 -0.95 5.30
C VAL A 18 -13.04 -2.07 6.18
N GLU A 19 -12.89 -3.34 5.77
CA GLU A 19 -13.31 -4.51 6.54
C GLU A 19 -12.63 -4.55 7.92
N GLN A 20 -11.32 -4.34 8.00
CA GLN A 20 -10.59 -4.31 9.26
C GLN A 20 -11.06 -3.18 10.19
N LEU A 21 -11.36 -2.00 9.66
CA LEU A 21 -11.89 -0.89 10.44
C LEU A 21 -13.29 -1.21 11.00
N LEU A 22 -14.17 -1.80 10.18
CA LEU A 22 -15.51 -2.21 10.60
C LEU A 22 -15.44 -3.28 11.69
N ASN A 23 -14.56 -4.28 11.56
CA ASN A 23 -14.35 -5.33 12.58
C ASN A 23 -13.87 -4.76 13.93
N LYS A 24 -13.22 -3.59 13.91
CA LYS A 24 -12.78 -2.86 15.11
C LYS A 24 -13.82 -1.83 15.60
N GLY A 25 -15.03 -1.84 15.02
CA GLY A 25 -16.16 -0.99 15.44
C GLY A 25 -16.03 0.48 15.07
N ALA A 26 -15.22 0.80 14.04
CA ALA A 26 -15.06 2.18 13.57
C ALA A 26 -16.26 2.66 12.76
N GLU A 27 -16.50 3.98 12.75
CA GLU A 27 -17.42 4.63 11.82
C GLU A 27 -16.67 4.96 10.54
N VAL A 28 -17.00 4.27 9.42
CA VAL A 28 -16.21 4.33 8.19
C VAL A 28 -16.98 5.06 7.09
N TYR A 29 -16.32 6.07 6.53
CA TYR A 29 -16.69 6.80 5.33
C TYR A 29 -15.81 6.32 4.18
N VAL A 30 -16.39 6.05 3.01
CA VAL A 30 -15.66 5.54 1.85
C VAL A 30 -15.85 6.43 0.64
N THR A 31 -14.78 6.65 -0.11
CA THR A 31 -14.85 7.34 -1.41
C THR A 31 -13.97 6.62 -2.43
N ASP A 32 -14.54 6.41 -3.62
CA ASP A 32 -13.89 5.84 -4.80
C ASP A 32 -14.70 6.18 -6.05
N LEU A 33 -14.23 5.74 -7.23
CA LEU A 33 -14.91 5.89 -8.52
C LEU A 33 -16.17 5.02 -8.63
N ASN A 34 -16.21 3.88 -7.94
CA ASN A 34 -17.36 2.98 -7.85
C ASN A 34 -17.41 2.40 -6.43
N LEU A 35 -18.55 2.48 -5.78
CA LEU A 35 -18.81 2.04 -4.41
C LEU A 35 -19.84 0.89 -4.32
N ASP A 36 -20.15 0.21 -5.44
CA ASP A 36 -21.14 -0.88 -5.50
C ASP A 36 -20.79 -2.09 -4.64
N CYS A 37 -19.49 -2.28 -4.34
CA CYS A 37 -19.01 -3.37 -3.49
C CYS A 37 -19.34 -3.21 -1.99
N PHE A 38 -19.81 -2.04 -1.57
CA PHE A 38 -20.15 -1.75 -0.18
C PHE A 38 -21.67 -1.71 0.03
N GLY A 39 -22.15 -2.17 1.20
CA GLY A 39 -23.52 -2.08 1.67
C GLY A 39 -23.76 -0.85 2.55
N ASP A 40 -24.71 -0.99 3.49
CA ASP A 40 -25.12 0.07 4.43
C ASP A 40 -24.20 0.16 5.67
N GLU A 41 -23.24 -0.74 5.79
CA GLU A 41 -22.25 -0.79 6.89
C GLU A 41 -21.26 0.38 6.85
N VAL A 42 -21.14 1.08 5.71
CA VAL A 42 -20.29 2.24 5.51
C VAL A 42 -21.08 3.44 5.00
N LYS A 43 -20.54 4.64 5.22
CA LYS A 43 -21.09 5.86 4.62
C LYS A 43 -20.42 6.14 3.27
N LYS A 44 -21.15 5.94 2.19
CA LYS A 44 -20.68 6.14 0.82
C LYS A 44 -20.67 7.62 0.47
N ILE A 45 -19.55 8.11 -0.06
CA ILE A 45 -19.37 9.49 -0.52
C ILE A 45 -18.96 9.44 -2.00
N GLU A 46 -19.91 9.72 -2.86
CA GLU A 46 -19.71 9.83 -4.31
C GLU A 46 -19.07 11.16 -4.67
N LYS A 47 -17.76 11.28 -4.41
CA LYS A 47 -17.00 12.51 -4.66
C LYS A 47 -15.69 12.19 -5.36
N ASN A 48 -15.42 12.92 -6.44
CA ASN A 48 -14.10 12.90 -7.04
C ASN A 48 -13.15 13.77 -6.21
N ILE A 49 -12.29 13.13 -5.43
CA ILE A 49 -11.31 13.82 -4.57
C ILE A 49 -10.18 14.51 -5.33
N PHE A 50 -10.04 14.27 -6.63
CA PHE A 50 -9.04 14.89 -7.50
C PHE A 50 -9.53 16.15 -8.23
N VAL A 51 -10.77 16.55 -7.98
CA VAL A 51 -11.25 17.89 -8.34
C VAL A 51 -10.93 18.82 -7.18
N GLU A 52 -10.25 19.92 -7.48
CA GLU A 52 -9.91 20.89 -6.43
C GLU A 52 -11.17 21.43 -5.75
N ASP A 53 -11.27 21.23 -4.44
CA ASP A 53 -12.40 21.62 -3.63
C ASP A 53 -11.91 21.99 -2.22
N GLN A 54 -11.97 23.29 -1.92
CA GLN A 54 -11.56 23.81 -0.61
C GLN A 54 -12.48 23.34 0.53
N ASN A 55 -13.70 22.92 0.22
CA ASN A 55 -14.67 22.43 1.22
C ASN A 55 -14.71 20.90 1.29
N ILE A 56 -13.72 20.22 0.73
CA ILE A 56 -13.71 18.74 0.66
C ILE A 56 -13.85 18.11 2.04
N PHE A 57 -13.23 18.69 3.08
CA PHE A 57 -13.30 18.17 4.43
C PHE A 57 -14.74 18.04 4.95
N GLN A 58 -15.56 19.09 4.77
CA GLN A 58 -16.99 19.09 5.15
C GLN A 58 -17.78 18.10 4.29
N GLN A 59 -17.50 18.06 3.00
CA GLN A 59 -18.24 17.23 2.06
C GLN A 59 -18.00 15.73 2.26
N VAL A 60 -16.83 15.35 2.81
CA VAL A 60 -16.53 13.95 3.13
C VAL A 60 -16.85 13.59 4.60
N GLY A 61 -17.64 14.43 5.30
CA GLY A 61 -18.20 14.12 6.61
C GLY A 61 -17.31 14.50 7.80
N GLU A 62 -16.37 15.43 7.62
CA GLU A 62 -15.46 15.91 8.67
C GLU A 62 -14.79 14.77 9.46
N PRO A 63 -14.01 13.91 8.80
CA PRO A 63 -13.40 12.75 9.44
C PRO A 63 -12.33 13.16 10.45
N ASP A 64 -12.15 12.35 11.49
CA ASP A 64 -11.03 12.50 12.45
C ASP A 64 -9.73 11.99 11.85
N VAL A 65 -9.82 10.96 10.99
CA VAL A 65 -8.69 10.29 10.34
C VAL A 65 -8.97 10.12 8.86
N CYS A 66 -8.00 10.44 8.01
CA CYS A 66 -8.05 10.14 6.58
C CYS A 66 -6.99 9.08 6.24
N ILE A 67 -7.44 7.93 5.72
CA ILE A 67 -6.59 6.89 5.16
C ILE A 67 -6.62 7.04 3.64
N HIS A 68 -5.55 7.61 3.08
CA HIS A 68 -5.44 7.96 1.67
C HIS A 68 -4.76 6.83 0.89
N LEU A 69 -5.58 5.94 0.29
CA LEU A 69 -5.13 4.80 -0.52
C LEU A 69 -5.35 5.01 -2.02
N ALA A 70 -6.18 5.98 -2.41
CA ALA A 70 -6.46 6.30 -3.82
C ALA A 70 -5.15 6.58 -4.57
N TRP A 71 -4.91 5.81 -5.65
CA TRP A 71 -3.76 5.99 -6.53
C TRP A 71 -4.03 5.35 -7.88
N LYS A 72 -3.83 6.09 -8.97
CA LYS A 72 -4.00 5.58 -10.33
C LYS A 72 -2.75 4.84 -10.79
N ASP A 73 -2.93 3.74 -11.53
CA ASP A 73 -1.86 2.98 -12.21
C ASP A 73 -0.77 2.43 -11.27
N GLY A 74 -1.08 2.09 -10.02
CA GLY A 74 -0.11 1.67 -9.00
C GLY A 74 0.82 0.51 -9.42
N PHE A 75 0.42 -0.31 -10.39
CA PHE A 75 1.23 -1.41 -10.93
C PHE A 75 2.04 -1.03 -12.20
N ALA A 76 1.73 0.11 -12.84
CA ALA A 76 2.42 0.59 -14.03
C ALA A 76 3.43 1.69 -13.64
N HIS A 77 4.56 1.31 -13.05
CA HIS A 77 5.49 2.19 -12.36
C HIS A 77 6.02 3.38 -13.19
N ASN A 78 6.01 3.28 -14.52
CA ASN A 78 6.43 4.35 -15.42
C ASN A 78 5.27 5.05 -16.14
N SER A 79 4.02 4.87 -15.66
CA SER A 79 2.90 5.66 -16.15
C SER A 79 3.09 7.15 -15.83
N HIS A 80 2.85 8.02 -16.82
CA HIS A 80 2.88 9.47 -16.63
C HIS A 80 1.80 9.96 -15.65
N ALA A 81 0.72 9.18 -15.46
CA ALA A 81 -0.37 9.50 -14.54
C ALA A 81 0.12 9.74 -13.09
N HIS A 82 1.25 9.15 -12.68
CA HIS A 82 1.82 9.40 -11.36
C HIS A 82 2.24 10.85 -11.16
N MET A 83 2.89 11.42 -12.16
CA MET A 83 3.34 12.82 -12.12
C MET A 83 2.19 13.80 -12.38
N GLU A 84 1.29 13.47 -13.31
CA GLU A 84 0.13 14.30 -13.66
C GLU A 84 -0.84 14.47 -12.48
N ASN A 85 -1.04 13.44 -11.65
CA ASN A 85 -1.93 13.48 -10.50
C ASN A 85 -1.25 13.91 -9.18
N LEU A 86 0.04 14.13 -9.15
CA LEU A 86 0.77 14.47 -7.91
C LEU A 86 0.20 15.71 -7.21
N SER A 87 -0.08 16.77 -7.97
CA SER A 87 -0.66 18.00 -7.45
C SER A 87 -2.09 17.79 -6.91
N ASN A 88 -2.86 16.88 -7.49
CA ASN A 88 -4.21 16.57 -7.03
C ASN A 88 -4.19 15.87 -5.67
N HIS A 89 -3.28 14.91 -5.47
CA HIS A 89 -3.05 14.29 -4.16
C HIS A 89 -2.62 15.31 -3.10
N TYR A 90 -1.68 16.18 -3.46
CA TYR A 90 -1.21 17.25 -2.58
C TYR A 90 -2.35 18.22 -2.19
N ASN A 91 -3.12 18.72 -3.16
CA ASN A 91 -4.22 19.63 -2.92
C ASN A 91 -5.32 19.00 -2.06
N PHE A 92 -5.66 17.73 -2.32
CA PHE A 92 -6.60 16.99 -1.49
C PHE A 92 -6.15 16.96 -0.02
N ILE A 93 -4.93 16.51 0.25
CA ILE A 93 -4.40 16.41 1.63
C ILE A 93 -4.34 17.80 2.29
N ARG A 94 -3.86 18.83 1.56
CA ARG A 94 -3.84 20.19 2.04
C ARG A 94 -5.22 20.69 2.44
N ASN A 95 -6.21 20.56 1.56
CA ASN A 95 -7.57 21.04 1.81
C ASN A 95 -8.25 20.29 2.96
N MET A 96 -7.96 19.00 3.13
CA MET A 96 -8.41 18.23 4.29
C MET A 96 -7.81 18.77 5.60
N LEU A 97 -6.53 19.07 5.62
CA LEU A 97 -5.84 19.63 6.80
C LEU A 97 -6.29 21.07 7.10
N GLU A 98 -6.46 21.90 6.08
CA GLU A 98 -7.04 23.25 6.21
C GLU A 98 -8.46 23.20 6.79
N GLY A 99 -9.25 22.19 6.41
CA GLY A 99 -10.60 21.96 6.94
C GLY A 99 -10.62 21.48 8.39
N GLY A 100 -9.50 21.00 8.94
CA GLY A 100 -9.41 20.60 10.35
C GLY A 100 -9.08 19.15 10.61
N LEU A 101 -8.71 18.34 9.58
CA LEU A 101 -8.28 16.95 9.74
C LEU A 101 -7.10 16.86 10.72
N LYS A 102 -7.15 15.89 11.64
CA LYS A 102 -6.17 15.73 12.72
C LYS A 102 -5.15 14.63 12.52
N GLN A 103 -5.45 13.65 11.65
CA GLN A 103 -4.58 12.51 11.41
C GLN A 103 -4.65 12.10 9.94
N VAL A 104 -3.48 11.96 9.31
CA VAL A 104 -3.33 11.53 7.92
C VAL A 104 -2.53 10.25 7.87
N VAL A 105 -3.10 9.20 7.29
CA VAL A 105 -2.45 7.93 6.97
C VAL A 105 -2.38 7.83 5.45
N VAL A 106 -1.20 7.78 4.87
CA VAL A 106 -1.04 7.74 3.42
C VAL A 106 -0.31 6.46 3.01
N MET A 107 -0.83 5.81 1.98
CA MET A 107 -0.19 4.63 1.39
C MET A 107 1.04 5.02 0.58
N GLY A 108 2.20 4.65 1.08
CA GLY A 108 3.50 4.75 0.43
C GLY A 108 3.96 3.42 -0.18
N THR A 109 5.25 3.30 -0.44
CA THR A 109 5.84 2.13 -1.09
C THR A 109 7.34 2.03 -0.82
N MET A 110 7.89 0.81 -0.82
CA MET A 110 9.34 0.60 -0.79
C MET A 110 10.06 1.19 -2.02
N HIS A 111 9.36 1.37 -3.14
CA HIS A 111 9.91 1.98 -4.36
C HIS A 111 10.37 3.44 -4.20
N GLU A 112 10.00 4.12 -3.08
CA GLU A 112 10.55 5.43 -2.70
C GLU A 112 12.05 5.38 -2.41
N VAL A 113 12.55 4.23 -1.93
CA VAL A 113 13.94 4.02 -1.55
C VAL A 113 14.82 3.85 -2.79
N GLY A 114 14.32 3.19 -3.83
CA GLY A 114 15.10 2.81 -5.00
C GLY A 114 15.97 1.58 -4.72
N TYR A 115 17.18 1.52 -5.33
CA TYR A 115 18.10 0.43 -5.08
C TYR A 115 18.65 0.51 -3.64
N TRP A 116 18.47 -0.57 -2.90
CA TRP A 116 18.97 -0.72 -1.52
C TRP A 116 19.19 -2.21 -1.20
N GLU A 117 20.25 -2.52 -0.49
CA GLU A 117 20.53 -3.87 -0.03
C GLU A 117 20.35 -3.97 1.49
N GLY A 118 19.49 -4.86 1.93
CA GLY A 118 19.24 -5.09 3.34
C GLY A 118 17.98 -4.42 3.90
N GLU A 119 18.02 -4.17 5.21
CA GLU A 119 16.90 -3.61 5.95
C GLU A 119 16.68 -2.13 5.64
N VAL A 120 15.42 -1.75 5.45
CA VAL A 120 14.96 -0.39 5.22
C VAL A 120 14.25 0.13 6.46
N ASN A 121 14.72 1.23 7.01
CA ASN A 121 14.08 1.93 8.11
C ASN A 121 13.62 3.35 7.68
N GLU A 122 13.09 4.14 8.61
CA GLU A 122 12.61 5.49 8.32
C GLU A 122 13.72 6.47 7.89
N TRP A 123 14.98 6.18 8.24
CA TRP A 123 16.15 7.03 7.94
C TRP A 123 16.88 6.60 6.66
N THR A 124 16.50 5.46 6.07
CA THR A 124 17.11 4.99 4.82
C THR A 124 16.96 6.05 3.73
N PRO A 125 18.05 6.47 3.08
CA PRO A 125 17.99 7.46 2.00
C PRO A 125 17.06 7.01 0.87
N THR A 126 16.40 7.97 0.25
CA THR A 126 15.47 7.72 -0.85
C THR A 126 16.07 8.17 -2.18
N ASN A 127 16.09 7.27 -3.17
CA ASN A 127 16.55 7.52 -4.53
C ASN A 127 15.66 6.75 -5.52
N PRO A 128 14.37 7.13 -5.68
CA PRO A 128 13.41 6.39 -6.48
C PRO A 128 13.82 6.34 -7.96
N MET A 129 13.57 5.18 -8.60
CA MET A 129 14.01 4.87 -9.97
C MET A 129 12.84 4.78 -10.97
N SER A 130 11.63 5.16 -10.56
CA SER A 130 10.42 5.15 -11.42
C SER A 130 9.55 6.37 -11.14
N TYR A 131 8.68 6.75 -12.09
CA TYR A 131 7.73 7.84 -11.86
C TYR A 131 6.83 7.58 -10.67
N TYR A 132 6.43 6.33 -10.44
CA TYR A 132 5.69 5.91 -9.26
C TYR A 132 6.43 6.24 -7.96
N GLY A 133 7.66 5.75 -7.82
CA GLY A 133 8.49 6.00 -6.64
C GLY A 133 8.79 7.49 -6.44
N ILE A 134 9.09 8.22 -7.53
CA ILE A 134 9.35 9.67 -7.49
C ILE A 134 8.11 10.42 -6.97
N ALA A 135 6.94 10.16 -7.54
CA ALA A 135 5.70 10.83 -7.14
C ALA A 135 5.32 10.50 -5.69
N LYS A 136 5.41 9.23 -5.28
CA LYS A 136 5.16 8.81 -3.89
C LYS A 136 6.14 9.47 -2.92
N ASN A 137 7.44 9.50 -3.22
CA ASN A 137 8.43 10.16 -2.39
C ASN A 137 8.22 11.68 -2.28
N ALA A 138 7.85 12.34 -3.38
CA ALA A 138 7.53 13.76 -3.37
C ALA A 138 6.28 14.04 -2.51
N LEU A 139 5.21 13.27 -2.68
CA LEU A 139 4.00 13.38 -1.86
C LEU A 139 4.30 13.13 -0.37
N ARG A 140 5.14 12.12 -0.07
CA ARG A 140 5.56 11.79 1.30
C ARG A 140 6.17 13.01 2.00
N GLN A 141 7.13 13.64 1.34
CA GLN A 141 7.82 14.82 1.89
C GLN A 141 6.87 15.99 2.05
N ALA A 142 6.03 16.26 1.04
CA ALA A 142 5.03 17.33 1.09
C ALA A 142 3.99 17.10 2.20
N THR A 143 3.48 15.89 2.35
CA THR A 143 2.51 15.54 3.41
C THR A 143 3.11 15.73 4.80
N ARG A 144 4.37 15.34 5.02
CA ARG A 144 5.05 15.57 6.30
C ARG A 144 5.11 17.05 6.66
N GLU A 145 5.48 17.91 5.72
CA GLU A 145 5.56 19.37 5.97
C GLU A 145 4.15 19.97 6.19
N LEU A 146 3.14 19.52 5.44
CA LEU A 146 1.75 19.92 5.67
C LEU A 146 1.28 19.53 7.08
N CYS A 147 1.46 18.26 7.48
CA CYS A 147 1.05 17.82 8.82
C CYS A 147 1.74 18.59 9.92
N LYS A 148 3.04 18.92 9.75
CA LYS A 148 3.78 19.77 10.68
C LYS A 148 3.18 21.19 10.75
N GLN A 149 2.81 21.76 9.60
CA GLN A 149 2.21 23.11 9.52
C GLN A 149 0.86 23.17 10.24
N TYR A 150 0.02 22.15 10.08
CA TYR A 150 -1.35 22.11 10.64
C TYR A 150 -1.44 21.39 12.00
N GLY A 151 -0.33 20.90 12.55
CA GLY A 151 -0.31 20.18 13.83
C GLY A 151 -1.08 18.85 13.78
N ALA A 152 -1.07 18.17 12.64
CA ALA A 152 -1.71 16.89 12.45
C ALA A 152 -0.73 15.72 12.58
N VAL A 153 -1.23 14.56 12.99
CA VAL A 153 -0.45 13.32 13.04
C VAL A 153 -0.16 12.85 11.62
N TYR A 154 1.11 12.60 11.33
CA TYR A 154 1.61 12.13 10.05
C TYR A 154 1.99 10.66 10.12
N GLN A 155 1.32 9.80 9.35
CA GLN A 155 1.64 8.38 9.23
C GLN A 155 1.75 7.99 7.76
N TRP A 156 2.93 7.53 7.38
CA TRP A 156 3.25 7.13 6.02
C TRP A 156 3.52 5.63 5.98
N ILE A 157 2.61 4.87 5.41
CA ILE A 157 2.71 3.41 5.30
C ILE A 157 3.65 3.07 4.17
N ARG A 158 4.78 2.46 4.48
CA ARG A 158 5.66 1.91 3.46
C ARG A 158 5.39 0.43 3.32
N ALA A 159 4.66 0.05 2.27
CA ALA A 159 4.39 -1.34 1.94
C ALA A 159 5.45 -1.91 1.01
N TYR A 160 5.56 -3.22 1.05
CA TYR A 160 6.51 -4.01 0.27
C TYR A 160 5.79 -4.87 -0.76
N TYR A 161 6.11 -6.15 -0.91
CA TYR A 161 5.50 -7.04 -1.90
C TYR A 161 4.22 -7.65 -1.34
N ILE A 162 3.09 -7.19 -1.85
CA ILE A 162 1.77 -7.57 -1.36
C ILE A 162 1.28 -8.80 -2.13
N LEU A 163 0.82 -9.81 -1.40
CA LEU A 163 0.20 -11.02 -1.89
C LEU A 163 -1.29 -11.02 -1.51
N GLY A 164 -2.11 -11.58 -2.38
CA GLY A 164 -3.53 -11.74 -2.12
C GLY A 164 -4.22 -12.54 -3.22
N ASP A 165 -5.49 -12.78 -3.04
CA ASP A 165 -6.34 -13.59 -3.89
C ASP A 165 -6.93 -12.86 -5.11
N ASP A 166 -6.59 -11.60 -5.30
CA ASP A 166 -7.08 -10.80 -6.43
C ASP A 166 -6.32 -11.13 -7.71
N LEU A 167 -6.91 -11.95 -8.56
CA LEU A 167 -6.39 -12.33 -9.89
C LEU A 167 -6.24 -11.14 -10.85
N LYS A 168 -6.76 -9.96 -10.51
CA LYS A 168 -6.65 -8.74 -11.33
C LYS A 168 -5.32 -7.99 -11.17
N ASN A 169 -4.47 -8.42 -10.23
CA ASN A 169 -3.24 -7.68 -9.89
C ASN A 169 -2.06 -7.89 -10.84
N HIS A 170 -2.17 -8.75 -11.87
CA HIS A 170 -1.10 -9.09 -12.84
C HIS A 170 0.23 -9.51 -12.20
N SER A 171 0.18 -10.05 -10.99
CA SER A 171 1.36 -10.55 -10.27
C SER A 171 1.96 -11.78 -10.96
N ILE A 172 3.16 -12.16 -10.53
CA ILE A 172 3.78 -13.41 -10.99
C ILE A 172 2.91 -14.62 -10.65
N PHE A 173 2.20 -14.59 -9.52
CA PHE A 173 1.30 -15.65 -9.06
C PHE A 173 0.09 -15.81 -10.00
N THR A 174 -0.53 -14.69 -10.40
CA THR A 174 -1.61 -14.70 -11.40
C THR A 174 -1.14 -15.29 -12.72
N LYS A 175 0.05 -14.91 -13.20
CA LYS A 175 0.62 -15.44 -14.44
C LYS A 175 0.91 -16.95 -14.37
N ILE A 176 1.29 -17.46 -13.20
CA ILE A 176 1.50 -18.88 -12.97
C ILE A 176 0.17 -19.65 -13.01
N ILE A 177 -0.89 -19.09 -12.40
CA ILE A 177 -2.25 -19.68 -12.50
C ILE A 177 -2.69 -19.76 -13.97
N GLU A 178 -2.57 -18.66 -14.71
CA GLU A 178 -2.92 -18.60 -16.13
C GLU A 178 -2.12 -19.62 -16.97
N ALA A 179 -0.82 -19.77 -16.67
CA ALA A 179 0.03 -20.72 -17.37
C ALA A 179 -0.31 -22.19 -17.02
N GLU A 180 -0.64 -22.50 -15.76
CA GLU A 180 -1.13 -23.83 -15.34
C GLU A 180 -2.46 -24.17 -16.01
N GLU A 181 -3.42 -23.22 -16.01
CA GLU A 181 -4.73 -23.39 -16.67
C GLU A 181 -4.58 -23.60 -18.19
N ALA A 182 -3.58 -22.95 -18.80
CA ALA A 182 -3.23 -23.16 -20.22
C ALA A 182 -2.50 -24.48 -20.48
N GLY A 183 -2.24 -25.30 -19.46
CA GLY A 183 -1.54 -26.58 -19.57
C GLY A 183 -0.05 -26.47 -19.89
N GLN A 184 0.59 -25.35 -19.61
CA GLN A 184 2.03 -25.16 -19.78
C GLN A 184 2.80 -26.03 -18.79
N LYS A 185 3.87 -26.67 -19.25
CA LYS A 185 4.71 -27.52 -18.39
C LYS A 185 5.80 -26.73 -17.67
N TYR A 186 6.23 -25.62 -18.27
CA TYR A 186 7.31 -24.78 -17.75
C TYR A 186 6.88 -23.32 -17.78
N PHE A 187 7.27 -22.61 -16.71
CA PHE A 187 7.10 -21.17 -16.58
C PHE A 187 8.47 -20.50 -16.63
N PRO A 188 8.73 -19.63 -17.65
CA PRO A 188 10.02 -18.95 -17.76
C PRO A 188 10.28 -18.09 -16.51
N PHE A 189 11.44 -18.26 -15.90
CA PHE A 189 11.76 -17.65 -14.63
C PHE A 189 13.18 -17.07 -14.62
N THR A 190 13.47 -16.13 -13.72
CA THR A 190 14.81 -15.59 -13.48
C THR A 190 15.64 -16.58 -12.66
N SER A 191 16.76 -16.18 -12.05
CA SER A 191 17.44 -17.02 -11.07
C SER A 191 16.61 -17.29 -9.82
N GLY A 192 15.62 -16.39 -9.54
CA GLY A 192 14.78 -16.45 -8.36
C GLY A 192 15.49 -16.16 -7.03
N LYS A 193 16.75 -15.79 -7.04
CA LYS A 193 17.59 -15.63 -5.83
C LYS A 193 17.33 -14.37 -5.04
N ASN A 194 16.78 -13.34 -5.69
CA ASN A 194 16.49 -12.07 -5.03
C ASN A 194 15.45 -12.27 -3.93
N LYS A 195 15.73 -11.68 -2.77
CA LYS A 195 14.89 -11.80 -1.58
C LYS A 195 14.02 -10.56 -1.42
N TYR A 196 12.76 -10.79 -1.15
CA TYR A 196 11.76 -9.74 -0.96
C TYR A 196 10.96 -9.98 0.31
N ASP A 197 10.47 -8.91 0.90
CA ASP A 197 9.56 -8.93 2.02
C ASP A 197 8.13 -9.07 1.49
N PHE A 198 7.56 -10.26 1.62
CA PHE A 198 6.20 -10.55 1.17
C PHE A 198 5.22 -10.49 2.34
N MET A 199 4.08 -9.88 2.11
CA MET A 199 3.02 -9.75 3.09
C MET A 199 1.65 -10.06 2.48
N ASP A 200 0.78 -10.75 3.19
CA ASP A 200 -0.60 -10.94 2.80
C ASP A 200 -1.38 -9.61 2.85
N VAL A 201 -2.31 -9.42 1.93
CA VAL A 201 -3.10 -8.19 1.85
C VAL A 201 -3.98 -7.97 3.09
N ASN A 202 -4.45 -9.04 3.73
CA ASN A 202 -5.26 -8.95 4.95
C ASN A 202 -4.39 -8.50 6.14
N ASP A 203 -3.17 -9.04 6.27
CA ASP A 203 -2.22 -8.63 7.31
C ASP A 203 -1.82 -7.17 7.11
N LEU A 204 -1.52 -6.76 5.86
CA LEU A 204 -1.26 -5.36 5.54
C LEU A 204 -2.44 -4.45 5.90
N ALA A 205 -3.65 -4.87 5.58
CA ALA A 205 -4.86 -4.10 5.88
C ALA A 205 -5.09 -3.96 7.38
N GLU A 206 -4.83 -5.02 8.15
CA GLU A 206 -4.89 -4.96 9.61
C GLU A 206 -3.85 -4.00 10.17
N GLU A 207 -2.60 -4.06 9.69
CA GLU A 207 -1.53 -3.13 10.11
C GLU A 207 -1.86 -1.67 9.79
N ILE A 208 -2.46 -1.39 8.62
CA ILE A 208 -2.93 -0.05 8.24
C ILE A 208 -4.05 0.40 9.19
N ALA A 209 -5.03 -0.45 9.45
CA ALA A 209 -6.13 -0.13 10.36
C ALA A 209 -5.63 0.14 11.79
N LEU A 210 -4.76 -0.72 12.33
CA LEU A 210 -4.15 -0.52 13.66
C LEU A 210 -3.34 0.77 13.72
N THR A 211 -2.59 1.09 12.66
CA THR A 211 -1.85 2.34 12.56
C THR A 211 -2.79 3.55 12.61
N ALA A 212 -3.91 3.51 11.93
CA ALA A 212 -4.89 4.59 11.88
C ALA A 212 -5.66 4.79 13.21
N LEU A 213 -5.80 3.73 14.00
CA LEU A 213 -6.53 3.76 15.28
C LEU A 213 -5.74 4.46 16.42
N GLN A 214 -4.43 4.63 16.28
CA GLN A 214 -3.54 5.23 17.27
C GLN A 214 -2.81 6.46 16.75
N THR A 215 -2.18 7.24 17.66
CA THR A 215 -1.42 8.46 17.34
C THR A 215 -0.04 8.53 18.01
N GLU A 216 0.31 7.50 18.81
CA GLU A 216 1.58 7.43 19.57
C GLU A 216 2.79 7.10 18.70
N VAL A 217 2.56 6.34 17.64
CA VAL A 217 3.60 5.97 16.66
C VAL A 217 3.27 6.65 15.34
N ASP A 218 4.13 7.54 14.91
CA ASP A 218 3.98 8.37 13.71
C ASP A 218 5.21 8.28 12.78
N GLY A 219 5.21 9.12 11.75
CA GLY A 219 6.28 9.15 10.75
C GLY A 219 6.13 8.05 9.71
N ILE A 220 7.26 7.54 9.20
CA ILE A 220 7.26 6.41 8.26
C ILE A 220 7.15 5.12 9.06
N ILE A 221 6.19 4.27 8.68
CA ILE A 221 5.91 2.97 9.29
C ILE A 221 5.99 1.93 8.18
N ASN A 222 6.95 1.01 8.27
CA ASN A 222 7.01 -0.12 7.36
C ASN A 222 5.93 -1.13 7.79
N CYS A 223 4.96 -1.37 6.91
CA CYS A 223 3.97 -2.42 7.06
C CYS A 223 4.43 -3.61 6.20
N CYS A 224 5.03 -4.60 6.84
CA CYS A 224 5.72 -5.70 6.19
C CYS A 224 6.05 -6.80 7.20
N SER A 225 6.52 -7.96 6.72
CA SER A 225 6.86 -9.10 7.59
C SER A 225 8.20 -8.90 8.33
N GLY A 226 9.14 -8.18 7.75
CA GLY A 226 10.54 -8.10 8.19
C GLY A 226 11.36 -9.35 7.89
N GLU A 227 10.78 -10.34 7.20
CA GLU A 227 11.39 -11.64 6.89
C GLU A 227 11.56 -11.79 5.38
N PRO A 228 12.74 -11.51 4.82
CA PRO A 228 12.99 -11.61 3.40
C PRO A 228 13.06 -13.07 2.94
N VAL A 229 12.24 -13.42 1.95
CA VAL A 229 12.19 -14.76 1.33
C VAL A 229 12.60 -14.65 -0.13
N SER A 230 13.33 -15.65 -0.68
CA SER A 230 13.67 -15.65 -2.10
C SER A 230 12.42 -15.74 -2.97
N LEU A 231 12.46 -15.12 -4.15
CA LEU A 231 11.36 -15.23 -5.09
C LEU A 231 11.12 -16.69 -5.51
N ALA A 232 12.20 -17.47 -5.63
CA ALA A 232 12.12 -18.90 -5.92
C ALA A 232 11.34 -19.66 -4.84
N ASP A 233 11.78 -19.56 -3.58
CA ASP A 233 11.14 -20.28 -2.47
C ASP A 233 9.65 -19.88 -2.36
N LYS A 234 9.35 -18.60 -2.53
CA LYS A 234 7.96 -18.11 -2.44
C LYS A 234 7.08 -18.67 -3.56
N VAL A 235 7.61 -18.71 -4.79
CA VAL A 235 6.86 -19.22 -5.96
C VAL A 235 6.77 -20.74 -5.95
N GLU A 236 7.84 -21.45 -5.59
CA GLU A 236 7.78 -22.92 -5.45
C GLU A 236 6.78 -23.35 -4.39
N HIS A 237 6.78 -22.68 -3.23
CA HIS A 237 5.79 -22.94 -2.19
C HIS A 237 4.35 -22.69 -2.68
N PHE A 238 4.14 -21.64 -3.47
CA PHE A 238 2.83 -21.36 -4.07
C PHE A 238 2.39 -22.47 -5.05
N ILE A 239 3.30 -22.94 -5.90
CA ILE A 239 3.04 -24.04 -6.85
C ILE A 239 2.68 -25.31 -6.09
N GLU A 240 3.46 -25.67 -5.07
CA GLU A 240 3.22 -26.86 -4.25
C GLU A 240 1.91 -26.77 -3.48
N SER A 241 1.63 -25.66 -2.83
CA SER A 241 0.43 -25.46 -2.02
C SER A 241 -0.86 -25.52 -2.84
N ASN A 242 -0.81 -25.17 -4.14
CA ASN A 242 -1.94 -25.26 -5.06
C ASN A 242 -1.97 -26.60 -5.84
N ASN A 243 -1.04 -27.53 -5.59
CA ASN A 243 -0.90 -28.79 -6.32
C ASN A 243 -0.76 -28.60 -7.85
N PHE A 244 -0.13 -27.52 -8.29
CA PHE A 244 0.14 -27.23 -9.69
C PHE A 244 1.22 -28.16 -10.25
N LYS A 245 1.16 -28.43 -11.56
CA LYS A 245 2.10 -29.31 -12.26
C LYS A 245 3.22 -28.55 -12.98
N ILE A 246 3.02 -27.25 -13.17
CA ILE A 246 3.98 -26.36 -13.82
C ILE A 246 5.28 -26.32 -13.04
N ARG A 247 6.40 -26.23 -13.74
CA ARG A 247 7.76 -26.13 -13.16
C ARG A 247 8.43 -24.85 -13.59
N LEU A 248 9.26 -24.27 -12.73
CA LEU A 248 10.02 -23.07 -13.07
C LEU A 248 11.19 -23.43 -13.99
N GLU A 249 11.34 -22.66 -15.08
CA GLU A 249 12.49 -22.72 -15.99
C GLU A 249 13.48 -21.62 -15.58
N TYR A 250 14.34 -21.96 -14.63
CA TYR A 250 15.31 -21.02 -14.06
C TYR A 250 16.31 -20.50 -15.11
N GLY A 251 16.59 -19.19 -15.08
CA GLY A 251 17.53 -18.54 -15.98
C GLY A 251 17.00 -18.30 -17.39
N ALA A 252 15.71 -18.59 -17.66
CA ALA A 252 15.06 -18.22 -18.94
C ALA A 252 15.01 -16.71 -19.15
N PHE A 253 14.95 -15.93 -18.05
CA PHE A 253 15.14 -14.50 -18.06
C PHE A 253 16.37 -14.11 -17.25
N PRO A 254 17.16 -13.11 -17.68
CA PRO A 254 18.25 -12.58 -16.88
C PRO A 254 17.67 -11.88 -15.62
N ASP A 255 18.44 -11.94 -14.54
CA ASP A 255 18.17 -11.08 -13.39
C ASP A 255 18.41 -9.63 -13.79
N ARG A 256 17.62 -8.72 -13.27
CA ARG A 256 17.74 -7.30 -13.56
C ARG A 256 18.83 -6.70 -12.69
N GLU A 257 19.79 -6.02 -13.30
CA GLU A 257 20.91 -5.40 -12.58
C GLU A 257 20.49 -4.33 -11.56
N TYR A 258 19.31 -3.74 -11.76
CA TYR A 258 18.75 -2.73 -10.85
C TYR A 258 17.90 -3.32 -9.71
N ASP A 259 17.63 -4.62 -9.73
CA ASP A 259 16.93 -5.30 -8.63
C ASP A 259 17.91 -5.61 -7.51
N SER A 260 17.53 -5.22 -6.30
CA SER A 260 18.30 -5.51 -5.09
C SER A 260 18.40 -7.01 -4.86
N PRO A 261 19.57 -7.54 -4.43
CA PRO A 261 19.70 -8.94 -4.02
C PRO A 261 18.79 -9.32 -2.84
N GLY A 262 18.46 -8.35 -2.00
CA GLY A 262 17.52 -8.53 -0.89
C GLY A 262 17.15 -7.19 -0.27
N ILE A 263 15.84 -6.99 -0.09
CA ILE A 263 15.27 -5.78 0.53
C ILE A 263 14.08 -6.15 1.42
N TRP A 264 14.08 -5.64 2.66
CA TRP A 264 13.00 -5.86 3.63
C TRP A 264 12.86 -4.65 4.57
N GLY A 265 11.78 -4.58 5.33
CA GLY A 265 11.51 -3.47 6.23
C GLY A 265 11.89 -3.72 7.68
N ASP A 266 12.36 -2.67 8.37
CA ASP A 266 12.40 -2.64 9.84
C ASP A 266 10.97 -2.59 10.39
N VAL A 267 10.61 -3.60 11.15
CA VAL A 267 9.26 -3.80 11.72
C VAL A 267 9.10 -3.26 13.15
N SER A 268 10.08 -2.55 13.68
CA SER A 268 10.06 -2.09 15.08
C SER A 268 8.85 -1.23 15.42
N LYS A 269 8.46 -0.30 14.55
CA LYS A 269 7.29 0.55 14.73
C LYS A 269 5.98 -0.22 14.63
N ILE A 270 5.82 -1.07 13.62
CA ILE A 270 4.58 -1.83 13.45
C ILE A 270 4.39 -2.86 14.56
N LYS A 271 5.45 -3.54 14.99
CA LYS A 271 5.40 -4.44 16.16
C LYS A 271 5.00 -3.72 17.44
N LYS A 272 5.47 -2.48 17.66
CA LYS A 272 5.04 -1.65 18.78
C LYS A 272 3.53 -1.34 18.70
N ILE A 273 3.02 -1.02 17.51
CA ILE A 273 1.58 -0.78 17.31
C ILE A 273 0.78 -2.05 17.62
N ILE A 274 1.12 -3.17 16.98
CA ILE A 274 0.42 -4.45 17.15
C ILE A 274 0.38 -4.87 18.64
N SER A 275 1.52 -4.77 19.33
CA SER A 275 1.61 -5.17 20.75
C SER A 275 0.67 -4.37 21.67
N ALA A 276 0.39 -3.12 21.33
CA ALA A 276 -0.54 -2.27 22.09
C ALA A 276 -2.02 -2.69 21.94
N TYR A 277 -2.37 -3.46 20.92
CA TYR A 277 -3.72 -3.98 20.68
C TYR A 277 -3.88 -5.47 21.02
N SER A 278 -2.77 -6.17 21.29
CA SER A 278 -2.80 -7.60 21.66
C SER A 278 -2.90 -7.83 23.18
N SER A 279 -2.90 -6.75 23.96
CA SER A 279 -3.06 -6.72 25.42
C SER A 279 -4.46 -6.29 25.80
#